data_17871161af2606ad138d203783d5d8c0
#
_entry.id   17871161af2606ad138d203783d5d8c0
#
_cell.length_a   1.000
_cell.length_b   1.000
_cell.length_c   1.000
_cell.angle_alpha   90.00
_cell.angle_beta   90.00
_cell.angle_gamma   90.00
#
_symmetry.space_group_name_H-M   'P 1'
#
loop_
_entity.id
_entity.type
_entity.pdbx_description
1 polymer ?
#
loop_
_entity_poly.entity_id
_entity_poly.type
_entity_poly.pdbx_seq_one_letter_code
_entity_poly.pdbx_strand_id
1 'polypeptide(L)'
;YYHDFVGAFGNTDAFVALPWGSLIALVFTIIYFLCRRLITFKDSMACLPKGFINMVPAIMILTFATSLKNMTGLLGGKYFVASVMNSAAGSLFSFLPAIIFLVAGVLSFSTGTSWGTFGILLPIVTYVFDPSSSLFIIGVSACLAGAVFGDHCSPISDTTIASALTQDAEVR
;
A
#
# COMPACT_ATOMS: atom_id res chain seq x y z
N TYR A 1 -6.83 -10.80 28.66
CA TYR A 1 -6.31 -10.11 27.47
C TYR A 1 -6.43 -8.57 27.57
N TYR A 2 -7.36 -8.01 28.34
CA TYR A 2 -7.61 -6.55 28.42
C TYR A 2 -6.83 -5.82 29.54
N HIS A 3 -6.06 -6.54 30.32
CA HIS A 3 -5.28 -5.95 31.44
C HIS A 3 -3.84 -5.62 31.07
N ASP A 4 -3.38 -6.05 29.89
CA ASP A 4 -2.05 -5.77 29.38
C ASP A 4 -2.16 -4.95 28.08
N PHE A 5 -1.47 -3.79 28.06
CA PHE A 5 -1.48 -2.87 26.90
C PHE A 5 -0.98 -3.56 25.64
N VAL A 6 0.10 -4.35 25.75
CA VAL A 6 0.67 -5.07 24.59
C VAL A 6 -0.29 -6.14 24.08
N GLY A 7 -0.92 -6.89 25.00
CA GLY A 7 -1.91 -7.89 24.62
C GLY A 7 -3.17 -7.30 24.01
N ALA A 8 -3.66 -6.18 24.51
CA ALA A 8 -4.79 -5.45 23.94
C ALA A 8 -4.48 -4.93 22.54
N PHE A 9 -3.30 -4.36 22.34
CA PHE A 9 -2.85 -3.83 21.06
C PHE A 9 -2.64 -4.94 20.03
N GLY A 10 -2.01 -6.05 20.41
CA GLY A 10 -1.74 -7.19 19.52
C GLY A 10 -3.01 -7.96 19.08
N ASN A 11 -4.07 -7.93 19.89
CA ASN A 11 -5.34 -8.58 19.58
C ASN A 11 -6.40 -7.63 18.98
N THR A 12 -6.01 -6.38 18.69
CA THR A 12 -6.93 -5.41 18.11
C THR A 12 -7.15 -5.69 16.61
N ASP A 13 -8.41 -5.72 16.20
CA ASP A 13 -8.74 -5.76 14.77
C ASP A 13 -8.43 -4.41 14.12
N ALA A 14 -7.41 -4.42 13.25
CA ALA A 14 -6.95 -3.23 12.54
C ALA A 14 -8.05 -2.60 11.66
N PHE A 15 -8.93 -3.41 11.07
CA PHE A 15 -10.02 -2.91 10.22
C PHE A 15 -11.07 -2.10 11.00
N VAL A 16 -11.18 -2.34 12.29
CA VAL A 16 -12.08 -1.60 13.18
C VAL A 16 -11.34 -0.46 13.87
N ALA A 17 -10.14 -0.72 14.38
CA ALA A 17 -9.39 0.24 15.18
C ALA A 17 -8.87 1.43 14.37
N LEU A 18 -8.38 1.21 13.14
CA LEU A 18 -7.83 2.28 12.30
C LEU A 18 -8.89 3.34 11.90
N PRO A 19 -10.09 2.98 11.42
CA PRO A 19 -11.13 3.96 11.13
C PRO A 19 -11.56 4.76 12.35
N TRP A 20 -11.75 4.11 13.50
CA TRP A 20 -12.12 4.81 14.74
C TRP A 20 -10.98 5.71 15.25
N GLY A 21 -9.75 5.21 15.21
CA GLY A 21 -8.58 5.99 15.59
C GLY A 21 -8.38 7.22 14.71
N SER A 22 -8.55 7.08 13.40
CA SER A 22 -8.44 8.20 12.46
C SER A 22 -9.56 9.23 12.63
N LEU A 23 -10.79 8.79 12.92
CA LEU A 23 -11.91 9.69 13.20
C LEU A 23 -11.66 10.51 14.47
N ILE A 24 -11.23 9.86 15.56
CA ILE A 24 -10.90 10.52 16.82
C ILE A 24 -9.75 11.51 16.61
N ALA A 25 -8.70 11.10 15.90
CA ALA A 25 -7.57 11.98 15.59
C ALA A 25 -8.00 13.19 14.76
N LEU A 26 -8.88 13.01 13.77
CA LEU A 26 -9.43 14.10 12.96
C LEU A 26 -10.19 15.10 13.82
N VAL A 27 -11.10 14.62 14.67
CA VAL A 27 -11.89 15.49 15.56
C VAL A 27 -10.97 16.24 16.52
N PHE A 28 -10.01 15.54 17.13
CA PHE A 28 -9.04 16.16 18.02
C PHE A 28 -8.21 17.25 17.32
N THR A 29 -7.74 16.99 16.11
CA THR A 29 -6.95 17.94 15.31
C THR A 29 -7.76 19.19 14.96
N ILE A 30 -9.02 19.01 14.55
CA ILE A 30 -9.91 20.15 14.26
C ILE A 30 -10.12 21.00 15.52
N ILE A 31 -10.45 20.38 16.65
CA ILE A 31 -10.64 21.10 17.93
C ILE A 31 -9.36 21.83 18.33
N TYR A 32 -8.20 21.18 18.23
CA TYR A 32 -6.92 21.78 18.57
C TYR A 32 -6.63 23.05 17.74
N PHE A 33 -6.80 22.99 16.41
CA PHE A 33 -6.55 24.13 15.54
C PHE A 33 -7.57 25.26 15.74
N LEU A 34 -8.83 24.94 16.03
CA LEU A 34 -9.85 25.93 16.37
C LEU A 34 -9.52 26.63 17.70
N CYS A 35 -9.13 25.89 18.74
CA CYS A 35 -8.73 26.46 20.03
C CYS A 35 -7.49 27.37 19.90
N ARG A 36 -6.56 26.99 19.03
CA ARG A 36 -5.36 27.79 18.72
C ARG A 36 -5.66 28.96 17.77
N ARG A 37 -6.88 29.09 17.26
CA ARG A 37 -7.30 30.10 16.28
C ARG A 37 -6.43 30.13 15.01
N LEU A 38 -5.87 28.99 14.62
CA LEU A 38 -5.05 28.85 13.42
C LEU A 38 -5.89 28.75 12.15
N ILE A 39 -7.08 28.18 12.26
CA ILE A 39 -8.04 28.02 11.15
C ILE A 39 -9.45 28.37 11.63
N THR A 40 -10.31 28.77 10.69
CA THR A 40 -11.73 28.99 10.99
C THR A 40 -12.50 27.68 10.84
N PHE A 41 -13.64 27.57 11.52
CA PHE A 41 -14.53 26.41 11.39
C PHE A 41 -14.95 26.19 9.93
N LYS A 42 -15.19 27.27 9.18
CA LYS A 42 -15.55 27.23 7.77
C LYS A 42 -14.43 26.60 6.91
N ASP A 43 -13.18 27.00 7.14
CA ASP A 43 -12.02 26.46 6.42
C ASP A 43 -11.80 24.98 6.75
N SER A 44 -11.96 24.62 8.01
CA SER A 44 -11.86 23.22 8.45
C SER A 44 -12.90 22.33 7.75
N MET A 45 -14.15 22.78 7.69
CA MET A 45 -15.21 22.06 6.99
C MET A 45 -15.00 22.02 5.47
N ALA A 46 -14.38 23.03 4.87
CA ALA A 46 -14.04 23.04 3.44
C ALA A 46 -12.89 22.08 3.09
N CYS A 47 -12.03 21.73 4.05
CA CYS A 47 -10.94 20.78 3.84
C CYS A 47 -11.42 19.33 3.76
N LEU A 48 -12.52 18.97 4.44
CA LEU A 48 -13.03 17.58 4.46
C LEU A 48 -13.38 17.05 3.06
N PRO A 49 -14.20 17.75 2.24
CA PRO A 49 -14.48 17.29 0.87
C PRO A 49 -13.24 17.21 -0.01
N LYS A 50 -12.30 18.15 0.15
CA LYS A 50 -11.03 18.12 -0.61
C LYS A 50 -10.19 16.88 -0.26
N GLY A 51 -10.09 16.56 1.03
CA GLY A 51 -9.42 15.34 1.48
C GLY A 51 -10.07 14.07 0.92
N PHE A 52 -11.40 14.04 0.88
CA PHE A 52 -12.16 12.94 0.28
C PHE A 52 -11.87 12.78 -1.22
N ILE A 53 -11.89 13.87 -1.97
CA ILE A 53 -11.59 13.89 -3.40
C ILE A 53 -10.18 13.37 -3.67
N ASN A 54 -9.20 13.75 -2.86
CA ASN A 54 -7.82 13.29 -2.99
C ASN A 54 -7.65 11.77 -2.73
N MET A 55 -8.56 11.16 -1.96
CA MET A 55 -8.56 9.71 -1.70
C MET A 55 -9.26 8.89 -2.79
N VAL A 56 -10.09 9.50 -3.63
CA VAL A 56 -10.85 8.79 -4.68
C VAL A 56 -9.95 7.95 -5.60
N PRO A 57 -8.81 8.44 -6.12
CA PRO A 57 -7.94 7.63 -6.97
C PRO A 57 -7.42 6.37 -6.26
N ALA A 58 -7.01 6.49 -4.99
CA ALA A 58 -6.53 5.35 -4.20
C ALA A 58 -7.64 4.31 -3.97
N ILE A 59 -8.85 4.75 -3.64
CA ILE A 59 -10.02 3.88 -3.45
C ILE A 59 -10.35 3.15 -4.76
N MET A 60 -10.34 3.85 -5.90
CA MET A 60 -10.59 3.24 -7.20
C MET A 60 -9.56 2.18 -7.55
N ILE A 61 -8.27 2.46 -7.36
CA ILE A 61 -7.18 1.51 -7.62
C ILE A 61 -7.38 0.24 -6.78
N LEU A 62 -7.62 0.37 -5.48
CA LEU A 62 -7.83 -0.77 -4.59
C LEU A 62 -9.08 -1.57 -4.96
N THR A 63 -10.15 -0.90 -5.37
CA THR A 63 -11.39 -1.56 -5.81
C THR A 63 -11.16 -2.37 -7.09
N PHE A 64 -10.51 -1.79 -8.09
CA PHE A 64 -10.19 -2.50 -9.33
C PHE A 64 -9.19 -3.64 -9.10
N ALA A 65 -8.17 -3.45 -8.26
CA ALA A 65 -7.22 -4.50 -7.90
C ALA A 65 -7.92 -5.69 -7.23
N THR A 66 -8.84 -5.42 -6.31
CA THR A 66 -9.63 -6.47 -5.64
C THR A 66 -10.55 -7.19 -6.63
N SER A 67 -11.18 -6.46 -7.53
CA SER A 67 -12.02 -7.04 -8.60
C SER A 67 -11.20 -7.92 -9.52
N LEU A 68 -10.03 -7.47 -9.94
CA LEU A 68 -9.11 -8.24 -10.79
C LEU A 68 -8.65 -9.51 -10.09
N LYS A 69 -8.27 -9.42 -8.80
CA LYS A 69 -7.93 -10.58 -7.98
C LYS A 69 -9.05 -11.62 -7.96
N ASN A 70 -10.28 -11.19 -7.72
CA ASN A 70 -11.44 -12.08 -7.65
C ASN A 70 -11.72 -12.73 -9.01
N MET A 71 -11.67 -11.96 -10.10
CA MET A 71 -11.85 -12.49 -11.45
C MET A 71 -10.76 -13.50 -11.84
N THR A 72 -9.51 -13.20 -11.55
CA THR A 72 -8.38 -14.12 -11.78
C THR A 72 -8.56 -15.42 -10.97
N GLY A 73 -9.09 -15.33 -9.76
CA GLY A 73 -9.47 -16.47 -8.94
C GLY A 73 -10.53 -17.35 -9.61
N LEU A 74 -11.60 -16.74 -10.09
CA LEU A 74 -12.69 -17.45 -10.79
C LEU A 74 -12.25 -18.11 -12.10
N LEU A 75 -11.31 -17.49 -12.80
CA LEU A 75 -10.71 -18.05 -14.02
C LEU A 75 -9.70 -19.20 -13.76
N GLY A 76 -9.51 -19.58 -12.51
CA GLY A 76 -8.57 -20.64 -12.17
C GLY A 76 -7.09 -20.27 -12.34
N GLY A 77 -6.76 -18.99 -12.26
CA GLY A 77 -5.39 -18.48 -12.40
C GLY A 77 -4.38 -19.19 -11.51
N LYS A 78 -4.80 -19.64 -10.31
CA LYS A 78 -3.97 -20.45 -9.41
C LYS A 78 -3.50 -21.77 -10.07
N TYR A 79 -4.40 -22.45 -10.76
CA TYR A 79 -4.07 -23.71 -11.44
C TYR A 79 -3.18 -23.48 -12.66
N PHE A 80 -3.41 -22.40 -13.39
CA PHE A 80 -2.57 -22.01 -14.52
C PHE A 80 -1.15 -21.71 -14.05
N VAL A 81 -1.00 -20.88 -13.02
CA VAL A 81 0.32 -20.54 -12.45
C VAL A 81 1.01 -21.80 -11.92
N ALA A 82 0.32 -22.65 -11.17
CA ALA A 82 0.88 -23.92 -10.69
C ALA A 82 1.33 -24.83 -11.84
N SER A 83 0.58 -24.89 -12.93
CA SER A 83 0.96 -25.66 -14.12
C SER A 83 2.22 -25.11 -14.79
N VAL A 84 2.30 -23.78 -14.97
CA VAL A 84 3.49 -23.12 -15.52
C VAL A 84 4.70 -23.35 -14.61
N MET A 85 4.52 -23.28 -13.31
CA MET A 85 5.59 -23.50 -12.33
C MET A 85 6.11 -24.93 -12.32
N ASN A 86 5.23 -25.90 -12.44
CA ASN A 86 5.63 -27.31 -12.55
C ASN A 86 6.34 -27.61 -13.89
N SER A 87 6.06 -26.85 -14.92
CA SER A 87 6.66 -26.98 -16.25
C SER A 87 7.97 -26.19 -16.39
N ALA A 88 8.12 -25.09 -15.64
CA ALA A 88 9.34 -24.32 -15.60
C ALA A 88 10.35 -25.01 -14.69
N ALA A 89 11.52 -25.37 -15.25
CA ALA A 89 12.61 -25.97 -14.49
C ALA A 89 12.87 -25.15 -13.21
N GLY A 90 13.03 -25.84 -12.08
CA GLY A 90 13.05 -25.27 -10.72
C GLY A 90 14.03 -24.11 -10.48
N SER A 91 14.99 -23.85 -11.37
CA SER A 91 15.88 -22.70 -11.33
C SER A 91 15.19 -21.36 -11.63
N LEU A 92 14.22 -21.35 -12.56
CA LEU A 92 13.49 -20.12 -12.93
C LEU A 92 12.59 -19.64 -11.79
N PHE A 93 12.07 -20.56 -10.99
CA PHE A 93 11.22 -20.25 -9.84
C PHE A 93 11.95 -19.50 -8.73
N SER A 94 13.22 -19.83 -8.50
CA SER A 94 14.08 -19.14 -7.52
C SER A 94 14.36 -17.69 -7.90
N PHE A 95 14.29 -17.34 -9.19
CA PHE A 95 14.48 -15.96 -9.67
C PHE A 95 13.18 -15.12 -9.65
N LEU A 96 12.02 -15.74 -9.41
CA LEU A 96 10.74 -15.05 -9.42
C LEU A 96 10.68 -13.84 -8.46
N PRO A 97 11.18 -13.92 -7.22
CA PRO A 97 11.24 -12.76 -6.33
C PRO A 97 12.05 -11.58 -6.90
N ALA A 98 13.14 -11.85 -7.61
CA ALA A 98 13.94 -10.81 -8.26
C ALA A 98 13.16 -10.13 -9.40
N ILE A 99 12.42 -10.90 -10.17
CA ILE A 99 11.53 -10.35 -11.23
C ILE A 99 10.44 -9.50 -10.61
N ILE A 100 9.81 -9.96 -9.52
CA ILE A 100 8.78 -9.21 -8.79
C ILE A 100 9.35 -7.90 -8.26
N PHE A 101 10.55 -7.91 -7.69
CA PHE A 101 11.23 -6.70 -7.22
C PHE A 101 11.42 -5.68 -8.36
N LEU A 102 11.91 -6.11 -9.52
CA LEU A 102 12.12 -5.24 -10.67
C LEU A 102 10.80 -4.68 -11.21
N VAL A 103 9.78 -5.52 -11.36
CA VAL A 103 8.45 -5.09 -11.82
C VAL A 103 7.84 -4.11 -10.84
N ALA A 104 7.90 -4.39 -9.54
CA ALA A 104 7.41 -3.50 -8.49
C ALA A 104 8.16 -2.15 -8.52
N GLY A 105 9.49 -2.18 -8.70
CA GLY A 105 10.31 -0.98 -8.80
C GLY A 105 9.93 -0.11 -10.00
N VAL A 106 9.80 -0.70 -11.19
CA VAL A 106 9.40 0.04 -12.41
C VAL A 106 7.99 0.61 -12.29
N LEU A 107 7.04 -0.15 -11.78
CA LEU A 107 5.67 0.32 -11.58
C LEU A 107 5.61 1.46 -10.57
N SER A 108 6.28 1.31 -9.44
CA SER A 108 6.30 2.32 -8.40
C SER A 108 7.03 3.60 -8.83
N PHE A 109 8.13 3.46 -9.57
CA PHE A 109 8.82 4.59 -10.19
C PHE A 109 7.91 5.36 -11.16
N SER A 110 7.13 4.64 -11.96
CA SER A 110 6.21 5.24 -12.96
C SER A 110 4.99 5.91 -12.31
N THR A 111 4.49 5.35 -11.20
CA THR A 111 3.29 5.85 -10.51
C THR A 111 3.60 6.87 -9.44
N GLY A 112 4.83 6.92 -8.94
CA GLY A 112 5.24 7.78 -7.83
C GLY A 112 4.58 7.42 -6.50
N THR A 113 4.14 6.16 -6.35
CA THR A 113 3.50 5.71 -5.10
C THR A 113 3.77 4.24 -4.82
N SER A 114 4.36 3.96 -3.66
CA SER A 114 4.55 2.61 -3.16
C SER A 114 3.22 1.95 -2.77
N TRP A 115 2.33 2.69 -2.16
CA TRP A 115 1.02 2.18 -1.72
C TRP A 115 0.12 1.73 -2.87
N GLY A 116 0.07 2.50 -3.96
CA GLY A 116 -0.65 2.13 -5.18
C GLY A 116 -0.08 0.85 -5.80
N THR A 117 1.24 0.72 -5.82
CA THR A 117 1.94 -0.46 -6.32
C THR A 117 1.66 -1.69 -5.44
N PHE A 118 1.65 -1.55 -4.10
CA PHE A 118 1.24 -2.62 -3.19
C PHE A 118 -0.18 -3.09 -3.46
N GLY A 119 -1.11 -2.16 -3.65
CA GLY A 119 -2.51 -2.46 -3.92
C GLY A 119 -2.71 -3.34 -5.16
N ILE A 120 -1.87 -3.16 -6.17
CA ILE A 120 -1.94 -3.91 -7.43
C ILE A 120 -1.18 -5.23 -7.33
N LEU A 121 0.07 -5.20 -6.88
CA LEU A 121 0.96 -6.36 -6.97
C LEU A 121 0.81 -7.35 -5.82
N LEU A 122 0.52 -6.89 -4.61
CA LEU A 122 0.42 -7.78 -3.45
C LEU A 122 -0.65 -8.87 -3.64
N PRO A 123 -1.87 -8.56 -4.12
CA PRO A 123 -2.85 -9.59 -4.44
C PRO A 123 -2.36 -10.60 -5.47
N ILE A 124 -1.59 -10.16 -6.46
CA ILE A 124 -1.02 -11.05 -7.49
C ILE A 124 0.04 -11.95 -6.88
N VAL A 125 0.98 -11.39 -6.12
CA VAL A 125 2.06 -12.14 -5.46
C VAL A 125 1.51 -13.18 -4.48
N THR A 126 0.53 -12.80 -3.66
CA THR A 126 -0.14 -13.75 -2.73
C THR A 126 -0.93 -14.84 -3.44
N TYR A 127 -1.23 -14.65 -4.72
CA TYR A 127 -1.89 -15.63 -5.56
C TYR A 127 -0.90 -16.59 -6.23
N VAL A 128 0.26 -16.08 -6.63
CA VAL A 128 1.33 -16.82 -7.31
C VAL A 128 2.04 -17.79 -6.37
N PHE A 129 2.32 -17.37 -5.15
CA PHE A 129 3.04 -18.18 -4.17
C PHE A 129 2.08 -18.90 -3.22
N ASP A 130 2.37 -20.15 -2.91
CA ASP A 130 1.68 -20.89 -1.85
C ASP A 130 2.07 -20.27 -0.49
N PRO A 131 1.09 -19.92 0.37
CA PRO A 131 1.36 -19.34 1.70
C PRO A 131 2.23 -20.23 2.60
N SER A 132 2.26 -21.55 2.37
CA SER A 132 3.11 -22.49 3.11
C SER A 132 4.56 -22.55 2.61
N SER A 133 4.85 -21.92 1.48
CA SER A 133 6.20 -21.90 0.88
C SER A 133 7.08 -20.82 1.51
N SER A 134 8.36 -21.11 1.75
CA SER A 134 9.35 -20.11 2.16
C SER A 134 9.52 -18.98 1.13
N LEU A 135 9.28 -19.27 -0.15
CA LEU A 135 9.31 -18.31 -1.23
C LEU A 135 8.15 -17.30 -1.18
N PHE A 136 7.05 -17.60 -0.50
CA PHE A 136 5.95 -16.66 -0.28
C PHE A 136 6.43 -15.40 0.46
N ILE A 137 7.11 -15.59 1.59
CA ILE A 137 7.64 -14.48 2.39
C ILE A 137 8.65 -13.67 1.58
N ILE A 138 9.55 -14.36 0.86
CA ILE A 138 10.56 -13.70 0.03
C ILE A 138 9.90 -12.92 -1.12
N GLY A 139 8.89 -13.49 -1.77
CA GLY A 139 8.15 -12.83 -2.85
C GLY A 139 7.38 -11.59 -2.40
N VAL A 140 6.71 -11.68 -1.25
CA VAL A 140 6.04 -10.52 -0.63
C VAL A 140 7.06 -9.45 -0.24
N SER A 141 8.17 -9.84 0.39
CA SER A 141 9.24 -8.91 0.78
C SER A 141 9.87 -8.24 -0.44
N ALA A 142 10.09 -8.98 -1.52
CA ALA A 142 10.63 -8.44 -2.78
C ALA A 142 9.66 -7.45 -3.42
N CYS A 143 8.35 -7.73 -3.40
CA CYS A 143 7.32 -6.82 -3.88
C CYS A 143 7.31 -5.50 -3.10
N LEU A 144 7.32 -5.59 -1.76
CA LEU A 144 7.33 -4.42 -0.89
C LEU A 144 8.62 -3.60 -1.06
N ALA A 145 9.77 -4.26 -1.05
CA ALA A 145 11.07 -3.60 -1.22
C ALA A 145 11.20 -2.94 -2.59
N GLY A 146 10.77 -3.60 -3.66
CA GLY A 146 10.79 -3.05 -5.02
C GLY A 146 9.89 -1.81 -5.15
N ALA A 147 8.69 -1.87 -4.58
CA ALA A 147 7.76 -0.75 -4.63
C ALA A 147 8.27 0.46 -3.83
N VAL A 148 8.85 0.25 -2.66
CA VAL A 148 9.48 1.34 -1.88
C VAL A 148 10.69 1.91 -2.62
N PHE A 149 11.53 1.04 -3.18
CA PHE A 149 12.68 1.47 -3.99
C PHE A 149 12.26 2.36 -5.17
N GLY A 150 11.27 1.91 -5.95
CA GLY A 150 10.76 2.66 -7.10
C GLY A 150 10.16 4.00 -6.72
N ASP A 151 9.39 4.06 -5.64
CA ASP A 151 8.80 5.28 -5.11
C ASP A 151 9.87 6.30 -4.72
N HIS A 152 10.87 5.89 -3.95
CA HIS A 152 11.95 6.79 -3.52
C HIS A 152 12.84 7.29 -4.68
N CYS A 153 12.94 6.53 -5.76
CA CYS A 153 13.66 6.94 -6.95
C CYS A 153 12.83 7.81 -7.89
N SER A 154 11.52 7.88 -7.69
CA SER A 154 10.61 8.59 -8.59
C SER A 154 10.62 10.09 -8.34
N PRO A 155 10.81 10.92 -9.39
CA PRO A 155 10.74 12.37 -9.28
C PRO A 155 9.32 12.90 -9.04
N ILE A 156 8.30 12.08 -9.24
CA ILE A 156 6.88 12.43 -9.03
C ILE A 156 6.32 11.87 -7.72
N SER A 157 7.16 11.25 -6.90
CA SER A 157 6.75 10.69 -5.61
C SER A 157 6.40 11.79 -4.61
N ASP A 158 5.25 11.63 -3.96
CA ASP A 158 4.81 12.54 -2.90
C ASP A 158 5.81 12.62 -1.75
N THR A 159 6.44 11.50 -1.40
CA THR A 159 7.45 11.43 -0.34
C THR A 159 8.73 12.16 -0.72
N THR A 160 9.18 12.03 -1.96
CA THR A 160 10.37 12.71 -2.49
C THR A 160 10.14 14.21 -2.58
N ILE A 161 8.99 14.62 -3.12
CA ILE A 161 8.60 16.03 -3.23
C ILE A 161 8.47 16.66 -1.83
N ALA A 162 7.79 16.01 -0.89
CA ALA A 162 7.64 16.51 0.47
C ALA A 162 9.00 16.65 1.18
N SER A 163 9.90 15.68 1.02
CA SER A 163 11.25 15.74 1.57
C SER A 163 12.06 16.89 0.98
N ALA A 164 12.00 17.10 -0.33
CA ALA A 164 12.70 18.19 -1.00
C ALA A 164 12.20 19.56 -0.56
N LEU A 165 10.87 19.73 -0.44
CA LEU A 165 10.26 20.99 0.02
C LEU A 165 10.62 21.33 1.47
N THR A 166 10.79 20.32 2.34
CA THR A 166 11.18 20.54 3.74
C THR A 166 12.65 20.90 3.92
N GLN A 167 13.48 20.59 2.93
CA GLN A 167 14.93 20.84 2.97
C GLN A 167 15.38 22.00 2.10
N ASP A 168 14.47 22.81 1.54
CA ASP A 168 14.74 23.84 0.53
C ASP A 168 15.61 23.31 -0.65
N ALA A 169 15.51 22.01 -0.92
CA ALA A 169 16.22 21.35 -1.99
C ALA A 169 15.41 21.41 -3.29
N GLU A 170 16.05 21.74 -4.38
CA GLU A 170 15.44 21.62 -5.71
C GLU A 170 15.23 20.15 -6.07
N VAL A 171 13.99 19.81 -6.46
CA VAL A 171 13.68 18.51 -7.04
C VAL A 171 14.21 18.51 -8.47
N ARG A 172 15.33 17.82 -8.68
CA ARG A 172 15.96 17.65 -10.00
C ARG A 172 15.69 16.27 -10.56
#